data_ff3548b427291f3c19006bd445d9fa7b
#
_entry.id   ff3548b427291f3c19006bd445d9fa7b
#
_cell.length_a   1.000
_cell.length_b   1.000
_cell.length_c   1.000
_cell.angle_alpha   90.00
_cell.angle_beta   90.00
_cell.angle_gamma   90.00
#
_symmetry.space_group_name_H-M   'P 1'
#
loop_
_entity.id
_entity.type
_entity.pdbx_description
1 polymer ?
#
loop_
_entity_poly.entity_id
_entity_poly.type
_entity_poly.pdbx_seq_one_letter_code
_entity_poly.pdbx_strand_id
1 'polypeptide(L)'
;MKLLIIPTLNEKKNITTLFKKIRKINQKIDILFVDDNSTDGTRDEILYLKKKNKSIYYIFRPRKLGIGSAHKDGLKFAYKKKYKIILTMDADGTHNPKYIKNLIKYSTKYDLISTNRFENKDSLIEWPVYRRFLTKIRFYLINILLNINYDSSGAYRCYNAKNIKLNDILSAKNNGYSFFWESLYLLNKKKYSIKEIPIYLPYRKVGSSKMTMRDIIGSLFYLFKYSIKNLIY
;
A
#
# COMPACT_ATOMS: atom_id res chain seq x y z
N MET A 1 10.46 -6.36 16.01
CA MET A 1 10.57 -6.91 14.64
C MET A 1 9.82 -6.00 13.68
N LYS A 2 10.28 -5.90 12.42
CA LYS A 2 9.72 -5.05 11.36
C LYS A 2 9.43 -5.92 10.15
N LEU A 3 8.28 -5.75 9.51
CA LEU A 3 7.87 -6.46 8.30
C LEU A 3 7.53 -5.46 7.20
N LEU A 4 7.95 -5.76 5.98
CA LEU A 4 7.52 -5.06 4.77
C LEU A 4 6.64 -6.02 3.95
N ILE A 5 5.40 -5.64 3.75
CA ILE A 5 4.42 -6.38 2.94
C ILE A 5 4.45 -5.83 1.52
N ILE A 6 4.60 -6.71 0.55
CA ILE A 6 4.67 -6.38 -0.88
C ILE A 6 3.67 -7.26 -1.64
N PRO A 7 2.47 -6.76 -1.94
CA PRO A 7 1.56 -7.45 -2.84
C PRO A 7 2.15 -7.55 -4.25
N THR A 8 1.97 -8.70 -4.90
CA THR A 8 2.48 -8.95 -6.25
C THR A 8 1.40 -9.52 -7.16
N LEU A 9 1.41 -9.10 -8.41
CA LEU A 9 0.64 -9.69 -9.50
C LEU A 9 1.37 -9.45 -10.82
N ASN A 10 2.01 -10.49 -11.35
CA ASN A 10 2.82 -10.43 -12.58
C ASN A 10 3.90 -9.33 -12.53
N GLU A 11 4.82 -9.49 -11.58
CA GLU A 11 5.91 -8.54 -11.28
C GLU A 11 7.31 -9.18 -11.38
N LYS A 12 7.47 -10.31 -12.09
CA LYS A 12 8.74 -11.06 -12.22
C LYS A 12 9.94 -10.13 -12.46
N LYS A 13 9.82 -9.22 -13.42
CA LYS A 13 10.92 -8.31 -13.81
C LYS A 13 11.33 -7.32 -12.71
N ASN A 14 10.48 -7.10 -11.72
CA ASN A 14 10.69 -6.10 -10.67
C ASN A 14 11.21 -6.72 -9.36
N ILE A 15 10.87 -7.97 -9.04
CA ILE A 15 11.08 -8.60 -7.72
C ILE A 15 12.54 -8.56 -7.26
N THR A 16 13.45 -9.09 -8.06
CA THR A 16 14.87 -9.18 -7.69
C THR A 16 15.52 -7.79 -7.56
N THR A 17 15.19 -6.86 -8.48
CA THR A 17 15.71 -5.48 -8.43
C THR A 17 15.19 -4.74 -7.20
N LEU A 18 13.91 -4.87 -6.90
CA LEU A 18 13.30 -4.26 -5.72
C LEU A 18 13.92 -4.82 -4.43
N PHE A 19 14.05 -6.15 -4.34
CA PHE A 19 14.71 -6.80 -3.21
C PHE A 19 16.11 -6.25 -2.95
N LYS A 20 16.96 -6.16 -3.98
CA LYS A 20 18.32 -5.60 -3.87
C LYS A 20 18.30 -4.16 -3.36
N LYS A 21 17.39 -3.31 -3.87
CA LYS A 21 17.23 -1.94 -3.41
C LYS A 21 16.82 -1.86 -1.93
N ILE A 22 15.88 -2.70 -1.50
CA ILE A 22 15.42 -2.75 -0.09
C ILE A 22 16.59 -3.17 0.81
N ARG A 23 17.33 -4.20 0.46
CA ARG A 23 18.47 -4.69 1.26
C ARG A 23 19.59 -3.66 1.40
N LYS A 24 19.83 -2.86 0.37
CA LYS A 24 20.79 -1.75 0.43
C LYS A 24 20.38 -0.68 1.45
N ILE A 25 19.08 -0.46 1.66
CA ILE A 25 18.55 0.55 2.58
C ILE A 25 18.38 0.00 4.00
N ASN A 26 17.86 -1.22 4.13
CA ASN A 26 17.58 -1.84 5.43
C ASN A 26 17.73 -3.37 5.37
N GLN A 27 18.87 -3.86 5.88
CA GLN A 27 19.19 -5.29 5.88
C GLN A 27 18.37 -6.10 6.90
N LYS A 28 17.85 -5.44 7.95
CA LYS A 28 17.20 -6.09 9.10
C LYS A 28 15.65 -6.12 9.02
N ILE A 29 15.07 -5.76 7.86
CA ILE A 29 13.62 -5.82 7.68
C ILE A 29 13.23 -7.17 7.05
N ASP A 30 12.25 -7.84 7.64
CA ASP A 30 11.64 -9.02 7.02
C ASP A 30 10.73 -8.58 5.86
N ILE A 31 10.63 -9.39 4.82
CA ILE A 31 9.82 -9.12 3.64
C ILE A 31 8.80 -10.23 3.46
N LEU A 32 7.53 -9.85 3.31
CA LEU A 32 6.44 -10.74 2.95
C LEU A 32 5.93 -10.38 1.56
N PHE A 33 6.09 -11.26 0.61
CA PHE A 33 5.40 -11.19 -0.67
C PHE A 33 4.02 -11.85 -0.57
N VAL A 34 2.98 -11.13 -1.02
CA VAL A 34 1.61 -11.67 -1.10
C VAL A 34 1.22 -11.72 -2.57
N ASP A 35 1.36 -12.88 -3.17
CA ASP A 35 1.16 -13.06 -4.60
C ASP A 35 -0.29 -13.40 -4.95
N ASP A 36 -0.91 -12.57 -5.75
CA ASP A 36 -2.31 -12.64 -6.15
C ASP A 36 -2.54 -13.51 -7.42
N ASN A 37 -1.89 -14.69 -7.43
CA ASN A 37 -1.95 -15.67 -8.51
C ASN A 37 -1.24 -15.21 -9.79
N SER A 38 0.02 -14.83 -9.68
CA SER A 38 0.87 -14.50 -10.84
C SER A 38 1.10 -15.70 -11.76
N THR A 39 1.16 -15.44 -13.07
CA THR A 39 1.36 -16.43 -14.13
C THR A 39 2.65 -16.21 -14.95
N ASP A 40 3.43 -15.16 -14.61
CA ASP A 40 4.62 -14.74 -15.37
C ASP A 40 5.94 -15.27 -14.79
N GLY A 41 5.91 -16.15 -13.77
CA GLY A 41 7.09 -16.63 -13.07
C GLY A 41 7.48 -15.74 -11.85
N THR A 42 6.64 -14.82 -11.41
CA THR A 42 6.85 -14.04 -10.18
C THR A 42 7.07 -14.94 -8.97
N ARG A 43 6.31 -16.04 -8.86
CA ARG A 43 6.41 -17.00 -7.75
C ARG A 43 7.78 -17.68 -7.70
N ASP A 44 8.32 -18.03 -8.85
CA ASP A 44 9.63 -18.68 -8.95
C ASP A 44 10.75 -17.75 -8.47
N GLU A 45 10.69 -16.47 -8.85
CA GLU A 45 11.60 -15.44 -8.34
C GLU A 45 11.52 -15.29 -6.82
N ILE A 46 10.31 -15.27 -6.26
CA ILE A 46 10.09 -15.18 -4.81
C ILE A 46 10.68 -16.42 -4.11
N LEU A 47 10.44 -17.62 -4.62
CA LEU A 47 11.00 -18.86 -4.08
C LEU A 47 12.52 -18.90 -4.16
N TYR A 48 13.10 -18.44 -5.27
CA TYR A 48 14.56 -18.31 -5.41
C TYR A 48 15.15 -17.38 -4.35
N LEU A 49 14.54 -16.20 -4.14
CA LEU A 49 14.97 -15.28 -3.09
C LEU A 49 14.81 -15.88 -1.69
N LYS A 50 13.73 -16.61 -1.44
CA LYS A 50 13.48 -17.28 -0.15
C LYS A 50 14.52 -18.35 0.16
N LYS A 51 14.97 -19.14 -0.83
CA LYS A 51 16.04 -20.12 -0.63
C LYS A 51 17.33 -19.47 -0.13
N LYS A 52 17.65 -18.25 -0.57
CA LYS A 52 18.85 -17.51 -0.22
C LYS A 52 18.72 -16.63 1.04
N ASN A 53 17.50 -16.36 1.51
CA ASN A 53 17.25 -15.38 2.56
C ASN A 53 16.15 -15.83 3.53
N LYS A 54 16.54 -16.19 4.75
CA LYS A 54 15.61 -16.63 5.80
C LYS A 54 14.54 -15.57 6.15
N SER A 55 14.85 -14.27 5.98
CA SER A 55 13.97 -13.14 6.28
C SER A 55 12.94 -12.83 5.20
N ILE A 56 12.76 -13.71 4.21
CA ILE A 56 11.70 -13.63 3.20
C ILE A 56 10.61 -14.62 3.54
N TYR A 57 9.37 -14.13 3.47
CA TYR A 57 8.14 -14.91 3.61
C TYR A 57 7.28 -14.71 2.38
N TYR A 58 6.34 -15.62 2.13
CA TYR A 58 5.40 -15.50 1.04
C TYR A 58 4.03 -16.10 1.39
N ILE A 59 3.01 -15.57 0.74
CA ILE A 59 1.66 -16.11 0.68
C ILE A 59 1.30 -16.21 -0.80
N PHE A 60 1.10 -17.42 -1.32
CA PHE A 60 0.62 -17.65 -2.67
C PHE A 60 -0.87 -17.90 -2.65
N ARG A 61 -1.62 -17.00 -3.25
CA ARG A 61 -3.08 -17.06 -3.27
C ARG A 61 -3.55 -17.95 -4.44
N PRO A 62 -4.64 -18.71 -4.28
CA PRO A 62 -5.10 -19.66 -5.31
C PRO A 62 -5.72 -18.97 -6.53
N ARG A 63 -6.17 -17.71 -6.39
CA ARG A 63 -6.77 -16.90 -7.46
C ARG A 63 -6.56 -15.42 -7.18
N LYS A 64 -6.77 -14.57 -8.21
CA LYS A 64 -6.78 -13.11 -8.04
C LYS A 64 -7.98 -12.70 -7.18
N LEU A 65 -7.71 -12.10 -6.01
CA LEU A 65 -8.71 -11.67 -5.02
C LEU A 65 -8.68 -10.15 -4.77
N GLY A 66 -7.77 -9.44 -5.42
CA GLY A 66 -7.63 -7.99 -5.36
C GLY A 66 -6.57 -7.49 -4.38
N ILE A 67 -6.05 -6.30 -4.68
CA ILE A 67 -4.92 -5.72 -3.96
C ILE A 67 -5.22 -5.42 -2.48
N GLY A 68 -6.41 -4.89 -2.18
CA GLY A 68 -6.84 -4.63 -0.80
C GLY A 68 -6.91 -5.90 0.02
N SER A 69 -7.43 -6.98 -0.56
CA SER A 69 -7.46 -8.30 0.06
C SER A 69 -6.05 -8.86 0.29
N ALA A 70 -5.10 -8.63 -0.64
CA ALA A 70 -3.70 -9.04 -0.44
C ALA A 70 -3.04 -8.29 0.73
N HIS A 71 -3.31 -6.99 0.87
CA HIS A 71 -2.87 -6.22 2.04
C HIS A 71 -3.47 -6.77 3.34
N LYS A 72 -4.76 -7.12 3.36
CA LYS A 72 -5.41 -7.71 4.55
C LYS A 72 -4.75 -9.02 4.96
N ASP A 73 -4.43 -9.91 4.01
CA ASP A 73 -3.77 -11.19 4.31
C ASP A 73 -2.34 -10.96 4.83
N GLY A 74 -1.60 -10.02 4.24
CA GLY A 74 -0.29 -9.62 4.76
C GLY A 74 -0.34 -9.04 6.17
N LEU A 75 -1.33 -8.19 6.47
CA LEU A 75 -1.55 -7.64 7.81
C LEU A 75 -1.89 -8.75 8.82
N LYS A 76 -2.80 -9.68 8.49
CA LYS A 76 -3.11 -10.84 9.34
C LYS A 76 -1.85 -11.65 9.67
N PHE A 77 -1.01 -11.92 8.67
CA PHE A 77 0.28 -12.60 8.88
C PHE A 77 1.17 -11.81 9.84
N ALA A 78 1.30 -10.50 9.63
CA ALA A 78 2.15 -9.64 10.44
C ALA A 78 1.73 -9.62 11.92
N TYR A 79 0.42 -9.49 12.19
CA TYR A 79 -0.10 -9.51 13.56
C TYR A 79 0.01 -10.90 14.20
N LYS A 80 -0.28 -11.97 13.47
CA LYS A 80 -0.09 -13.36 13.93
C LYS A 80 1.37 -13.62 14.34
N LYS A 81 2.33 -13.06 13.61
CA LYS A 81 3.78 -13.15 13.89
C LYS A 81 4.29 -12.08 14.87
N LYS A 82 3.41 -11.26 15.44
CA LYS A 82 3.70 -10.24 16.46
C LYS A 82 4.73 -9.19 16.00
N TYR A 83 4.71 -8.80 14.72
CA TYR A 83 5.49 -7.68 14.22
C TYR A 83 4.99 -6.37 14.83
N LYS A 84 5.93 -5.51 15.28
CA LYS A 84 5.60 -4.23 15.95
C LYS A 84 5.45 -3.09 14.95
N ILE A 85 6.18 -3.13 13.85
CA ILE A 85 6.17 -2.14 12.78
C ILE A 85 5.90 -2.87 11.47
N ILE A 86 4.87 -2.47 10.77
CA ILE A 86 4.42 -3.10 9.53
C ILE A 86 4.42 -2.04 8.43
N LEU A 87 5.23 -2.25 7.40
CA LEU A 87 5.25 -1.40 6.21
C LEU A 87 4.52 -2.10 5.06
N THR A 88 3.98 -1.31 4.17
CA THR A 88 3.40 -1.77 2.91
C THR A 88 3.98 -0.98 1.76
N MET A 89 4.24 -1.60 0.61
CA MET A 89 4.67 -0.91 -0.62
C MET A 89 4.35 -1.76 -1.85
N ASP A 90 4.23 -1.10 -3.01
CA ASP A 90 4.01 -1.78 -4.29
C ASP A 90 5.31 -2.42 -4.82
N ALA A 91 5.14 -3.46 -5.64
CA ALA A 91 6.25 -4.22 -6.22
C ALA A 91 6.83 -3.58 -7.49
N ASP A 92 6.15 -2.61 -8.11
CA ASP A 92 6.42 -2.09 -9.45
C ASP A 92 7.58 -1.09 -9.54
N GLY A 93 8.22 -0.81 -8.41
CA GLY A 93 9.38 0.08 -8.32
C GLY A 93 9.05 1.57 -8.27
N THR A 94 7.77 1.97 -8.30
CA THR A 94 7.38 3.38 -8.13
C THR A 94 7.57 3.87 -6.70
N HIS A 95 7.36 3.00 -5.71
CA HIS A 95 7.66 3.27 -4.31
C HIS A 95 9.16 3.12 -4.03
N ASN A 96 9.87 4.23 -3.88
CA ASN A 96 11.32 4.20 -3.63
C ASN A 96 11.61 3.73 -2.20
N PRO A 97 12.41 2.66 -2.01
CA PRO A 97 12.79 2.16 -0.68
C PRO A 97 13.51 3.18 0.22
N LYS A 98 14.08 4.26 -0.32
CA LYS A 98 14.75 5.31 0.47
C LYS A 98 13.87 5.87 1.60
N TYR A 99 12.55 5.89 1.39
CA TYR A 99 11.59 6.39 2.38
C TYR A 99 11.35 5.44 3.56
N ILE A 100 11.74 4.16 3.48
CA ILE A 100 11.56 3.15 4.56
C ILE A 100 12.12 3.65 5.88
N LYS A 101 13.31 4.27 5.89
CA LYS A 101 13.94 4.78 7.11
C LYS A 101 13.08 5.86 7.77
N ASN A 102 12.55 6.79 6.99
CA ASN A 102 11.70 7.88 7.50
C ASN A 102 10.36 7.35 8.01
N LEU A 103 9.72 6.44 7.27
CA LEU A 103 8.49 5.78 7.70
C LEU A 103 8.68 5.09 9.06
N ILE A 104 9.75 4.34 9.24
CA ILE A 104 10.07 3.70 10.51
C ILE A 104 10.37 4.73 11.61
N LYS A 105 11.11 5.80 11.31
CA LYS A 105 11.43 6.85 12.28
C LYS A 105 10.16 7.48 12.86
N TYR A 106 9.21 7.86 12.01
CA TYR A 106 7.98 8.49 12.46
C TYR A 106 7.02 7.52 13.16
N SER A 107 7.11 6.21 12.92
CA SER A 107 6.25 5.22 13.59
C SER A 107 6.49 5.09 15.11
N THR A 108 7.51 5.75 15.65
CA THR A 108 7.70 5.87 17.10
C THR A 108 6.81 6.94 17.74
N LYS A 109 6.31 7.89 16.94
CA LYS A 109 5.52 9.05 17.41
C LYS A 109 4.06 9.02 16.94
N TYR A 110 3.80 8.34 15.83
CA TYR A 110 2.48 8.30 15.20
C TYR A 110 2.04 6.84 15.00
N ASP A 111 0.74 6.63 14.94
CA ASP A 111 0.16 5.29 14.77
C ASP A 111 0.21 4.83 13.33
N LEU A 112 -0.17 5.71 12.39
CA LEU A 112 -0.10 5.48 10.96
C LEU A 112 0.78 6.55 10.29
N ILE A 113 1.75 6.13 9.50
CA ILE A 113 2.48 7.01 8.59
C ILE A 113 2.06 6.64 7.16
N SER A 114 1.52 7.61 6.44
CA SER A 114 1.19 7.51 5.02
C SER A 114 2.17 8.36 4.20
N THR A 115 2.32 8.05 2.95
CA THR A 115 3.05 8.91 2.02
C THR A 115 2.09 9.81 1.27
N ASN A 116 2.51 11.07 1.03
CA ASN A 116 1.74 12.06 0.29
C ASN A 116 2.50 12.43 -0.99
N ARG A 117 1.87 12.25 -2.14
CA ARG A 117 2.42 12.58 -3.46
C ARG A 117 2.00 13.95 -3.97
N PHE A 118 1.16 14.68 -3.23
CA PHE A 118 0.64 15.99 -3.64
C PHE A 118 1.36 17.16 -2.96
N GLU A 119 2.03 16.92 -1.82
CA GLU A 119 2.84 17.95 -1.15
C GLU A 119 4.14 18.28 -1.93
N ASN A 120 4.71 17.31 -2.61
CA ASN A 120 5.87 17.55 -3.48
C ASN A 120 5.40 17.89 -4.89
N LYS A 121 5.64 19.14 -5.34
CA LYS A 121 5.22 19.63 -6.66
C LYS A 121 5.73 18.79 -7.83
N ASP A 122 6.91 18.19 -7.68
CA ASP A 122 7.56 17.37 -8.71
C ASP A 122 7.16 15.89 -8.66
N SER A 123 6.38 15.50 -7.65
CA SER A 123 6.11 14.09 -7.40
C SER A 123 5.48 13.34 -8.59
N LEU A 124 4.65 13.99 -9.36
CA LEU A 124 3.95 13.37 -10.49
C LEU A 124 4.39 13.95 -11.86
N ILE A 125 5.56 14.59 -11.92
CA ILE A 125 5.98 15.31 -13.14
C ILE A 125 6.15 14.37 -14.34
N GLU A 126 6.63 13.15 -14.12
CA GLU A 126 6.80 12.13 -15.18
C GLU A 126 5.48 11.48 -15.63
N TRP A 127 4.37 11.76 -14.95
CA TRP A 127 3.09 11.14 -15.26
C TRP A 127 2.42 11.84 -16.45
N PRO A 128 1.74 11.11 -17.34
CA PRO A 128 0.91 11.70 -18.38
C PRO A 128 -0.08 12.72 -17.82
N VAL A 129 -0.28 13.85 -18.49
CA VAL A 129 -1.09 14.97 -17.99
C VAL A 129 -2.49 14.52 -17.55
N TYR A 130 -3.17 13.71 -18.40
CA TYR A 130 -4.51 13.19 -18.10
C TYR A 130 -4.53 12.36 -16.82
N ARG A 131 -3.48 11.54 -16.56
CA ARG A 131 -3.39 10.72 -15.33
C ARG A 131 -3.15 11.59 -14.10
N ARG A 132 -2.33 12.64 -14.21
CA ARG A 132 -2.15 13.62 -13.13
C ARG A 132 -3.48 14.28 -12.77
N PHE A 133 -4.23 14.71 -13.80
CA PHE A 133 -5.53 15.37 -13.64
C PHE A 133 -6.52 14.42 -12.94
N LEU A 134 -6.73 13.21 -13.46
CA LEU A 134 -7.63 12.22 -12.85
C LEU A 134 -7.23 11.85 -11.41
N THR A 135 -5.93 11.76 -11.14
CA THR A 135 -5.42 11.45 -9.79
C THR A 135 -5.69 12.61 -8.83
N LYS A 136 -5.55 13.86 -9.25
CA LYS A 136 -5.91 15.05 -8.46
C LYS A 136 -7.42 15.12 -8.21
N ILE A 137 -8.24 14.92 -9.23
CA ILE A 137 -9.71 14.88 -9.05
C ILE A 137 -10.08 13.82 -8.00
N ARG A 138 -9.55 12.62 -8.12
CA ARG A 138 -9.82 11.56 -7.12
C ARG A 138 -9.39 11.97 -5.72
N PHE A 139 -8.24 12.60 -5.56
CA PHE A 139 -7.76 13.10 -4.27
C PHE A 139 -8.76 14.09 -3.66
N TYR A 140 -9.17 15.10 -4.42
CA TYR A 140 -10.12 16.10 -3.93
C TYR A 140 -11.50 15.50 -3.64
N LEU A 141 -12.01 14.62 -4.51
CA LEU A 141 -13.29 13.95 -4.28
C LEU A 141 -13.30 13.14 -2.99
N ILE A 142 -12.25 12.35 -2.72
CA ILE A 142 -12.15 11.56 -1.49
C ILE A 142 -12.12 12.49 -0.29
N ASN A 143 -11.31 13.55 -0.33
CA ASN A 143 -11.14 14.46 0.79
C ASN A 143 -12.42 15.24 1.11
N ILE A 144 -13.12 15.73 0.09
CA ILE A 144 -14.41 16.44 0.26
C ILE A 144 -15.49 15.48 0.76
N LEU A 145 -15.68 14.33 0.11
CA LEU A 145 -16.76 13.41 0.42
C LEU A 145 -16.60 12.69 1.76
N LEU A 146 -15.37 12.53 2.25
CA LEU A 146 -15.10 11.88 3.53
C LEU A 146 -14.67 12.86 4.63
N ASN A 147 -14.61 14.15 4.31
CA ASN A 147 -14.13 15.20 5.23
C ASN A 147 -12.79 14.84 5.90
N ILE A 148 -11.81 14.50 5.08
CA ILE A 148 -10.43 14.21 5.50
C ILE A 148 -9.46 15.06 4.68
N ASN A 149 -8.21 15.18 5.14
CA ASN A 149 -7.18 15.93 4.42
C ASN A 149 -5.89 15.10 4.31
N TYR A 150 -5.97 13.97 3.58
CA TYR A 150 -4.86 13.03 3.42
C TYR A 150 -4.77 12.51 1.99
N ASP A 151 -3.55 12.14 1.53
CA ASP A 151 -3.39 11.28 0.35
C ASP A 151 -3.75 9.83 0.70
N SER A 152 -5.05 9.59 0.84
CA SER A 152 -5.61 8.34 1.35
C SER A 152 -5.52 7.16 0.37
N SER A 153 -5.24 7.42 -0.91
CA SER A 153 -5.24 6.37 -1.96
C SER A 153 -3.87 5.70 -2.16
N GLY A 154 -2.84 6.12 -1.44
CA GLY A 154 -1.51 5.52 -1.50
C GLY A 154 -1.38 4.23 -0.72
N ALA A 155 -0.61 3.27 -1.26
CA ALA A 155 -0.31 1.98 -0.63
C ALA A 155 0.96 1.99 0.22
N TYR A 156 1.80 3.02 0.11
CA TYR A 156 3.06 3.09 0.82
C TYR A 156 2.84 3.66 2.22
N ARG A 157 2.74 2.78 3.20
CA ARG A 157 2.37 3.10 4.59
C ARG A 157 3.25 2.40 5.59
N CYS A 158 3.21 2.91 6.83
CA CYS A 158 3.80 2.25 7.99
C CYS A 158 2.80 2.28 9.14
N TYR A 159 2.49 1.13 9.68
CA TYR A 159 1.56 0.93 10.80
C TYR A 159 2.36 0.61 12.07
N ASN A 160 2.09 1.33 13.15
CA ASN A 160 2.54 0.95 14.48
C ASN A 160 1.56 -0.09 15.06
N ALA A 161 1.88 -1.36 14.90
CA ALA A 161 1.02 -2.47 15.32
C ALA A 161 0.97 -2.66 16.85
N LYS A 162 1.66 -1.84 17.64
CA LYS A 162 1.48 -1.80 19.09
C LYS A 162 0.20 -1.03 19.45
N ASN A 163 -0.12 -0.01 18.67
CA ASN A 163 -1.21 0.92 18.95
C ASN A 163 -2.44 0.61 18.09
N ILE A 164 -2.24 0.36 16.79
CA ILE A 164 -3.36 0.06 15.89
C ILE A 164 -3.81 -1.40 16.08
N LYS A 165 -5.10 -1.58 16.31
CA LYS A 165 -5.70 -2.92 16.36
C LYS A 165 -5.94 -3.45 14.95
N LEU A 166 -5.63 -4.72 14.71
CA LEU A 166 -5.82 -5.36 13.40
C LEU A 166 -7.26 -5.21 12.88
N ASN A 167 -8.24 -5.43 13.75
CA ASN A 167 -9.66 -5.37 13.38
C ASN A 167 -10.07 -3.96 12.90
N ASP A 168 -9.41 -2.91 13.37
CA ASP A 168 -9.71 -1.54 12.93
C ASP A 168 -9.26 -1.31 11.48
N ILE A 169 -8.18 -1.94 11.04
CA ILE A 169 -7.76 -1.91 9.64
C ILE A 169 -8.66 -2.83 8.79
N LEU A 170 -8.95 -4.03 9.30
CA LEU A 170 -9.75 -5.03 8.59
C LEU A 170 -11.23 -4.67 8.50
N SER A 171 -11.71 -3.68 9.25
CA SER A 171 -13.09 -3.16 9.14
C SER A 171 -13.35 -2.50 7.78
N ALA A 172 -12.31 -2.09 7.05
CA ALA A 172 -12.43 -1.72 5.63
C ALA A 172 -12.93 -2.92 4.81
N LYS A 173 -14.08 -2.76 4.17
CA LYS A 173 -14.79 -3.86 3.48
C LYS A 173 -14.25 -4.13 2.09
N ASN A 174 -13.78 -3.09 1.40
CA ASN A 174 -13.32 -3.21 0.02
C ASN A 174 -12.09 -4.11 -0.10
N ASN A 175 -12.04 -4.96 -1.13
CA ASN A 175 -10.94 -5.86 -1.43
C ASN A 175 -10.05 -5.37 -2.59
N GLY A 176 -10.47 -4.33 -3.29
CA GLY A 176 -9.74 -3.67 -4.38
C GLY A 176 -9.01 -2.41 -3.93
N TYR A 177 -8.89 -1.47 -4.85
CA TYR A 177 -8.17 -0.21 -4.64
C TYR A 177 -8.81 0.74 -3.62
N SER A 178 -10.11 0.62 -3.39
CA SER A 178 -10.81 1.44 -2.40
C SER A 178 -10.43 1.10 -0.96
N PHE A 179 -9.83 -0.07 -0.71
CA PHE A 179 -9.27 -0.44 0.60
C PHE A 179 -8.36 0.64 1.18
N PHE A 180 -7.57 1.30 0.35
CA PHE A 180 -6.59 2.27 0.83
C PHE A 180 -7.25 3.48 1.48
N TRP A 181 -8.17 4.16 0.79
CA TRP A 181 -8.86 5.31 1.35
C TRP A 181 -9.84 4.91 2.46
N GLU A 182 -10.52 3.78 2.32
CA GLU A 182 -11.46 3.30 3.32
C GLU A 182 -10.75 2.98 4.66
N SER A 183 -9.64 2.25 4.62
CA SER A 183 -8.89 1.91 5.83
C SER A 183 -8.29 3.14 6.52
N LEU A 184 -7.78 4.13 5.75
CA LEU A 184 -7.26 5.36 6.32
C LEU A 184 -8.37 6.19 6.95
N TYR A 185 -9.52 6.35 6.27
CA TYR A 185 -10.69 7.04 6.79
C TYR A 185 -11.16 6.43 8.12
N LEU A 186 -11.28 5.10 8.19
CA LEU A 186 -11.70 4.40 9.40
C LEU A 186 -10.73 4.59 10.56
N LEU A 187 -9.42 4.56 10.30
CA LEU A 187 -8.41 4.84 11.32
C LEU A 187 -8.49 6.30 11.78
N ASN A 188 -8.68 7.26 10.85
CA ASN A 188 -8.87 8.67 11.18
C ASN A 188 -10.14 8.88 12.03
N LYS A 189 -11.26 8.27 11.66
CA LYS A 189 -12.52 8.29 12.43
C LYS A 189 -12.34 7.76 13.86
N LYS A 190 -11.46 6.77 14.04
CA LYS A 190 -11.08 6.21 15.35
C LYS A 190 -10.02 7.01 16.09
N LYS A 191 -9.64 8.20 15.58
CA LYS A 191 -8.70 9.13 16.21
C LYS A 191 -7.27 8.59 16.36
N TYR A 192 -6.86 7.62 15.53
CA TYR A 192 -5.45 7.27 15.44
C TYR A 192 -4.65 8.46 14.89
N SER A 193 -3.45 8.65 15.45
CA SER A 193 -2.55 9.71 14.99
C SER A 193 -1.94 9.35 13.64
N ILE A 194 -2.21 10.19 12.62
CA ILE A 194 -1.76 9.99 11.24
C ILE A 194 -0.75 11.06 10.87
N LYS A 195 0.40 10.67 10.32
CA LYS A 195 1.40 11.57 9.75
C LYS A 195 1.60 11.24 8.29
N GLU A 196 1.61 12.26 7.46
CA GLU A 196 2.06 12.14 6.07
C GLU A 196 3.51 12.57 5.90
N ILE A 197 4.18 11.95 4.96
CA ILE A 197 5.50 12.36 4.50
C ILE A 197 5.49 12.55 2.99
N PRO A 198 6.01 13.68 2.47
CA PRO A 198 6.04 13.90 1.04
C PRO A 198 6.98 12.91 0.35
N ILE A 199 6.54 12.40 -0.78
CA ILE A 199 7.37 11.53 -1.62
C ILE A 199 7.41 12.02 -3.05
N TYR A 200 8.46 11.63 -3.77
CA TYR A 200 8.50 11.63 -5.21
C TYR A 200 8.01 10.26 -5.72
N LEU A 201 6.98 10.25 -6.54
CA LEU A 201 6.39 9.04 -7.12
C LEU A 201 6.58 9.05 -8.65
N PRO A 202 7.65 8.41 -9.15
CA PRO A 202 7.92 8.37 -10.58
C PRO A 202 6.84 7.60 -11.34
N TYR A 203 6.77 7.82 -12.64
CA TYR A 203 5.95 6.98 -13.49
C TYR A 203 6.54 5.57 -13.59
N ARG A 204 5.68 4.55 -13.65
CA ARG A 204 6.10 3.16 -13.77
C ARG A 204 6.86 2.93 -15.08
N LYS A 205 8.09 2.41 -14.98
CA LYS A 205 8.98 2.17 -16.15
C LYS A 205 8.87 0.75 -16.70
N VAL A 206 8.50 -0.24 -15.87
CA VAL A 206 8.51 -1.67 -16.25
C VAL A 206 7.13 -2.28 -15.97
N GLY A 207 6.59 -3.00 -16.95
CA GLY A 207 5.28 -3.63 -16.88
C GLY A 207 4.11 -2.65 -17.10
N SER A 208 2.89 -3.13 -16.93
CA SER A 208 1.64 -2.37 -17.13
C SER A 208 0.87 -2.17 -15.83
N SER A 209 0.08 -1.09 -15.77
CA SER A 209 -0.84 -0.87 -14.65
C SER A 209 -1.83 -2.03 -14.55
N LYS A 210 -2.03 -2.53 -13.35
CA LYS A 210 -3.02 -3.59 -13.07
C LYS A 210 -4.41 -3.04 -12.78
N MET A 211 -4.54 -1.71 -12.62
CA MET A 211 -5.80 -1.02 -12.42
C MET A 211 -6.51 -0.84 -13.77
N THR A 212 -7.70 -1.37 -13.89
CA THR A 212 -8.55 -1.28 -15.09
C THR A 212 -9.53 -0.11 -15.00
N MET A 213 -10.16 0.28 -16.12
CA MET A 213 -11.25 1.26 -16.12
C MET A 213 -12.43 0.82 -15.24
N ARG A 214 -12.72 -0.48 -15.20
CA ARG A 214 -13.75 -1.06 -14.32
C ARG A 214 -13.41 -0.83 -12.83
N ASP A 215 -12.13 -0.95 -12.46
CA ASP A 215 -11.69 -0.67 -11.08
C ASP A 215 -11.86 0.82 -10.74
N ILE A 216 -11.59 1.73 -11.68
CA ILE A 216 -11.75 3.18 -11.48
C ILE A 216 -13.22 3.52 -11.26
N ILE A 217 -14.10 3.09 -12.16
CA ILE A 217 -15.55 3.35 -12.08
C ILE A 217 -16.13 2.72 -10.81
N GLY A 218 -15.77 1.45 -10.54
CA GLY A 218 -16.21 0.74 -9.34
C GLY A 218 -15.75 1.41 -8.04
N SER A 219 -14.54 1.97 -8.03
CA SER A 219 -14.01 2.70 -6.87
C SER A 219 -14.74 4.03 -6.64
N LEU A 220 -15.09 4.75 -7.71
CA LEU A 220 -15.88 5.98 -7.61
C LEU A 220 -17.31 5.68 -7.11
N PHE A 221 -17.97 4.71 -7.71
CA PHE A 221 -19.30 4.31 -7.25
C PHE A 221 -19.32 3.89 -5.78
N TYR A 222 -18.30 3.10 -5.37
CA TYR A 222 -18.15 2.69 -3.98
C TYR A 222 -17.93 3.90 -3.05
N LEU A 223 -17.15 4.89 -3.46
CA LEU A 223 -16.91 6.11 -2.70
C LEU A 223 -18.21 6.90 -2.47
N PHE A 224 -18.99 7.13 -3.52
CA PHE A 224 -20.28 7.84 -3.41
C PHE A 224 -21.27 7.10 -2.50
N LYS A 225 -21.44 5.80 -2.73
CA LYS A 225 -22.31 4.97 -1.87
C LYS A 225 -21.87 5.00 -0.41
N TYR A 226 -20.56 4.97 -0.17
CA TYR A 226 -19.96 4.99 1.17
C TYR A 226 -20.17 6.35 1.84
N SER A 227 -19.98 7.46 1.13
CA SER A 227 -20.17 8.81 1.68
C SER A 227 -21.63 9.08 2.04
N ILE A 228 -22.59 8.73 1.18
CA ILE A 228 -24.03 8.87 1.48
C ILE A 228 -24.37 8.11 2.77
N LYS A 229 -23.92 6.86 2.89
CA LYS A 229 -24.17 6.05 4.08
C LYS A 229 -23.61 6.67 5.36
N ASN A 230 -22.46 7.36 5.29
CA ASN A 230 -21.85 8.00 6.47
C ASN A 230 -22.42 9.40 6.77
N LEU A 231 -23.22 9.99 5.88
CA LEU A 231 -23.97 11.23 6.13
C LEU A 231 -25.30 10.97 6.85
N ILE A 232 -25.84 9.76 6.71
CA ILE A 232 -27.15 9.38 7.27
C ILE A 232 -27.02 8.78 8.69
N TYR A 233 -25.82 8.35 9.08
CA TYR A 233 -25.50 7.75 10.38
C TYR A 233 -24.28 8.44 11.02
#